data_f5a663dc03cb2b3e8d6fb5696fdb8d69
#
_entry.id   f5a663dc03cb2b3e8d6fb5696fdb8d69
#
_cell.length_a   1.000
_cell.length_b   1.000
_cell.length_c   1.000
_cell.angle_alpha   90.00
_cell.angle_beta   90.00
_cell.angle_gamma   90.00
#
_symmetry.space_group_name_H-M   'P 1'
#
loop_
_entity.id
_entity.type
_entity.pdbx_description
1 polymer ?
#
loop_
_entity_poly.entity_id
_entity_poly.type
_entity_poly.pdbx_seq_one_letter_code
_entity_poly.pdbx_strand_id
1 'polypeptide(L)'
;MKNITSIITRRLETEKNRISNIVKIKRIDSERKNKTSYNNLNKVSEAIILVHTGSRPVPEYVKDCIQQIRLFDKSIPIYFVCSKKTVSVDHIGCCIVIYEEDLLVSDVHLDFLRKVSKMQITKFFQVTIERFFVVYDAMQTLGIDSCLHLENDNLLYVCATDLMRRLSKIYYQIATPRAWLKISYASIMYIPTQKALMDFLEYINCGSQDVYFNDMELLPTHVDTGRGMTLPVVFEEYSSKYGLKLLNGDGPKKTEKESDYSNFSKELEGIFDCACLGQYLDGCDFIYHPDKRAGYINEEAYIDARNLPISWVKEDNLYVPYVEYCQKKYRVFNLHIHSKRLGLFRSDCEEIGNNT
;
A
#
# COMPACT_ATOMS: atom_id res chain seq x y z
N MET A 1 -36.17 13.50 0.30
CA MET A 1 -35.48 14.07 1.46
C MET A 1 -34.11 13.40 1.72
N LYS A 2 -33.96 12.08 1.70
CA LYS A 2 -32.66 11.39 1.96
C LYS A 2 -31.51 11.85 1.03
N ASN A 3 -31.77 12.15 -0.24
CA ASN A 3 -30.74 12.59 -1.20
C ASN A 3 -30.20 14.02 -0.93
N ILE A 4 -31.06 14.94 -0.46
CA ILE A 4 -30.64 16.34 -0.19
C ILE A 4 -29.73 16.40 1.03
N THR A 5 -30.07 15.65 2.10
CA THR A 5 -29.27 15.59 3.32
C THR A 5 -27.87 15.02 3.03
N SER A 6 -27.75 13.97 2.21
CA SER A 6 -26.47 13.38 1.85
C SER A 6 -25.60 14.36 1.04
N ILE A 7 -26.19 15.12 0.12
CA ILE A 7 -25.48 16.12 -0.68
C ILE A 7 -24.97 17.27 0.20
N ILE A 8 -25.80 17.75 1.14
CA ILE A 8 -25.41 18.82 2.07
C ILE A 8 -24.29 18.33 2.98
N THR A 9 -24.40 17.13 3.54
CA THR A 9 -23.36 16.55 4.40
C THR A 9 -22.03 16.43 3.66
N ARG A 10 -22.04 15.93 2.41
CA ARG A 10 -20.85 15.79 1.58
C ARG A 10 -20.21 17.15 1.24
N ARG A 11 -21.00 18.18 0.96
CA ARG A 11 -20.50 19.56 0.74
C ARG A 11 -19.87 20.15 1.99
N LEU A 12 -20.48 19.97 3.14
CA LEU A 12 -19.94 20.45 4.42
C LEU A 12 -18.62 19.74 4.79
N GLU A 13 -18.51 18.45 4.52
CA GLU A 13 -17.29 17.69 4.74
C GLU A 13 -16.17 18.15 3.80
N THR A 14 -16.47 18.38 2.53
CA THR A 14 -15.52 18.92 1.54
C THR A 14 -15.00 20.30 1.95
N GLU A 15 -15.87 21.20 2.41
CA GLU A 15 -15.46 22.54 2.85
C GLU A 15 -14.62 22.49 4.15
N LYS A 16 -14.95 21.62 5.10
CA LYS A 16 -14.10 21.37 6.30
C LYS A 16 -12.70 20.89 5.89
N ASN A 17 -12.60 19.98 4.93
CA ASN A 17 -11.32 19.51 4.42
C ASN A 17 -10.52 20.64 3.77
N ARG A 18 -11.16 21.46 2.95
CA ARG A 18 -10.54 22.62 2.32
C ARG A 18 -9.95 23.58 3.34
N ILE A 19 -10.72 23.96 4.37
CA ILE A 19 -10.26 24.83 5.46
C ILE A 19 -9.08 24.19 6.19
N SER A 20 -9.17 22.89 6.51
CA SER A 20 -8.11 22.15 7.18
C SER A 20 -6.80 22.20 6.37
N ASN A 21 -6.86 22.00 5.04
CA ASN A 21 -5.70 22.07 4.17
C ASN A 21 -5.08 23.46 4.13
N ILE A 22 -5.90 24.53 4.06
CA ILE A 22 -5.41 25.92 4.11
C ILE A 22 -4.67 26.20 5.41
N VAL A 23 -5.22 25.73 6.54
CA VAL A 23 -4.56 25.88 7.85
C VAL A 23 -3.26 25.09 7.90
N LYS A 24 -3.24 23.86 7.39
CA LYS A 24 -2.04 23.02 7.30
C LYS A 24 -0.96 23.71 6.47
N ILE A 25 -1.28 24.25 5.28
CA ILE A 25 -0.35 24.98 4.42
C ILE A 25 0.25 26.18 5.14
N LYS A 26 -0.59 27.04 5.74
CA LYS A 26 -0.11 28.23 6.46
C LYS A 26 0.84 27.89 7.61
N ARG A 27 0.55 26.80 8.34
CA ARG A 27 1.42 26.31 9.42
C ARG A 27 2.76 25.87 8.84
N ILE A 28 2.78 25.04 7.80
CA ILE A 28 4.00 24.55 7.15
C ILE A 28 4.84 25.71 6.64
N ASP A 29 4.25 26.69 5.95
CA ASP A 29 4.95 27.85 5.43
C ASP A 29 5.61 28.69 6.56
N SER A 30 4.97 28.78 7.74
CA SER A 30 5.54 29.45 8.90
C SER A 30 6.65 28.67 9.59
N GLU A 31 6.51 27.34 9.70
CA GLU A 31 7.49 26.46 10.36
C GLU A 31 8.73 26.23 9.52
N ARG A 32 8.62 26.19 8.19
CA ARG A 32 9.78 26.06 7.27
C ARG A 32 10.85 27.13 7.48
N LYS A 33 10.44 28.35 7.85
CA LYS A 33 11.36 29.45 8.13
C LYS A 33 12.24 29.20 9.36
N ASN A 34 11.86 28.27 10.23
CA ASN A 34 12.49 28.01 11.52
C ASN A 34 13.12 26.61 11.65
N LYS A 35 12.93 25.71 10.67
CA LYS A 35 13.49 24.35 10.74
C LYS A 35 14.93 24.33 10.24
N THR A 36 15.85 24.08 11.16
CA THR A 36 17.24 23.70 10.87
C THR A 36 17.25 22.27 10.29
N SER A 37 18.05 22.06 9.23
CA SER A 37 18.16 20.77 8.57
C SER A 37 18.64 19.68 9.55
N TYR A 38 18.01 18.49 9.47
CA TYR A 38 18.44 17.26 10.17
C TYR A 38 19.74 16.66 9.57
N ASN A 39 20.73 17.49 9.24
CA ASN A 39 21.94 17.10 8.52
C ASN A 39 22.86 16.10 9.25
N ASN A 40 22.45 15.56 10.42
CA ASN A 40 23.26 14.66 11.24
C ASN A 40 22.64 13.27 11.49
N LEU A 41 21.60 12.88 10.75
CA LEU A 41 21.11 11.50 10.86
C LEU A 41 22.02 10.58 10.03
N ASN A 42 22.45 9.48 10.61
CA ASN A 42 23.13 8.42 9.87
C ASN A 42 22.27 8.02 8.67
N LYS A 43 22.87 8.04 7.50
CA LYS A 43 22.21 7.65 6.25
C LYS A 43 21.71 6.21 6.37
N VAL A 44 20.41 5.99 6.13
CA VAL A 44 19.78 4.69 6.16
C VAL A 44 19.58 4.21 4.72
N SER A 45 20.26 3.12 4.34
CA SER A 45 20.17 2.63 2.96
C SER A 45 18.79 2.08 2.62
N GLU A 46 18.21 1.31 3.53
CA GLU A 46 16.95 0.58 3.32
C GLU A 46 16.07 0.60 4.57
N ALA A 47 14.76 0.75 4.40
CA ALA A 47 13.79 0.77 5.49
C ALA A 47 12.41 0.27 5.07
N ILE A 48 11.57 -0.02 6.06
CA ILE A 48 10.12 -0.11 5.89
C ILE A 48 9.49 1.17 6.42
N ILE A 49 8.55 1.74 5.65
CA ILE A 49 7.80 2.93 6.05
C ILE A 49 6.31 2.60 6.07
N LEU A 50 5.71 2.71 7.24
CA LEU A 50 4.27 2.63 7.48
C LEU A 50 3.75 4.04 7.76
N VAL A 51 2.57 4.39 7.23
CA VAL A 51 2.00 5.73 7.39
C VAL A 51 0.57 5.63 7.91
N HIS A 52 0.27 6.40 8.95
CA HIS A 52 -1.08 6.57 9.49
C HIS A 52 -1.41 8.06 9.52
N THR A 53 -1.95 8.57 8.41
CA THR A 53 -2.29 10.00 8.28
C THR A 53 -3.61 10.32 8.96
N GLY A 54 -3.69 11.56 9.47
CA GLY A 54 -4.90 12.09 10.09
C GLY A 54 -4.91 11.97 11.61
N SER A 55 -6.07 12.26 12.22
CA SER A 55 -6.23 12.36 13.69
C SER A 55 -6.96 11.17 14.31
N ARG A 56 -7.23 10.10 13.54
CA ARG A 56 -7.85 8.89 14.10
C ARG A 56 -6.86 8.16 14.98
N PRO A 57 -7.31 7.47 16.03
CA PRO A 57 -6.44 6.57 16.79
C PRO A 57 -5.77 5.55 15.87
N VAL A 58 -4.53 5.18 16.21
CA VAL A 58 -3.85 4.08 15.51
C VAL A 58 -4.60 2.78 15.78
N PRO A 59 -5.03 2.04 14.75
CA PRO A 59 -5.70 0.77 14.95
C PRO A 59 -4.77 -0.25 15.60
N GLU A 60 -5.31 -1.11 16.47
CA GLU A 60 -4.53 -2.13 17.17
C GLU A 60 -3.83 -3.11 16.24
N TYR A 61 -4.44 -3.42 15.09
CA TYR A 61 -3.86 -4.34 14.12
C TYR A 61 -2.52 -3.86 13.52
N VAL A 62 -2.18 -2.58 13.66
CA VAL A 62 -0.85 -2.06 13.24
C VAL A 62 0.28 -2.75 14.00
N LYS A 63 0.03 -3.09 15.28
CA LYS A 63 0.96 -3.89 16.08
C LYS A 63 1.23 -5.25 15.44
N ASP A 64 0.18 -5.93 14.97
CA ASP A 64 0.32 -7.23 14.31
C ASP A 64 1.09 -7.12 13.00
N CYS A 65 0.86 -6.07 12.21
CA CYS A 65 1.65 -5.79 11.00
C CYS A 65 3.14 -5.67 11.33
N ILE A 66 3.51 -4.87 12.33
CA ILE A 66 4.92 -4.67 12.72
C ILE A 66 5.52 -5.93 13.32
N GLN A 67 4.79 -6.63 14.17
CA GLN A 67 5.26 -7.89 14.76
C GLN A 67 5.48 -8.96 13.69
N GLN A 68 4.62 -9.05 12.70
CA GLN A 68 4.80 -9.96 11.58
C GLN A 68 6.10 -9.70 10.82
N ILE A 69 6.42 -8.43 10.54
CA ILE A 69 7.71 -8.07 9.91
C ILE A 69 8.87 -8.55 10.79
N ARG A 70 8.79 -8.37 12.11
CA ARG A 70 9.84 -8.76 13.06
C ARG A 70 10.04 -10.26 13.22
N LEU A 71 9.04 -11.08 12.87
CA LEU A 71 9.21 -12.53 12.82
C LEU A 71 10.22 -12.93 11.74
N PHE A 72 10.25 -12.24 10.61
CA PHE A 72 11.13 -12.55 9.48
C PHE A 72 12.38 -11.67 9.40
N ASP A 73 12.32 -10.43 9.87
CA ASP A 73 13.43 -9.50 9.82
C ASP A 73 13.53 -8.69 11.14
N LYS A 74 14.50 -9.04 11.94
CA LYS A 74 14.73 -8.40 13.25
C LYS A 74 15.48 -7.08 13.14
N SER A 75 16.16 -6.82 12.02
CA SER A 75 17.16 -5.76 11.87
C SER A 75 16.73 -4.57 11.03
N ILE A 76 15.87 -4.78 10.03
CA ILE A 76 15.47 -3.69 9.14
C ILE A 76 14.82 -2.53 9.93
N PRO A 77 15.22 -1.28 9.70
CA PRO A 77 14.52 -0.14 10.29
C PRO A 77 13.06 -0.10 9.86
N ILE A 78 12.14 0.00 10.83
CA ILE A 78 10.70 0.22 10.58
C ILE A 78 10.36 1.60 11.12
N TYR A 79 9.95 2.49 10.25
CA TYR A 79 9.46 3.82 10.60
C TYR A 79 7.95 3.83 10.50
N PHE A 80 7.29 4.19 11.60
CA PHE A 80 5.85 4.40 11.66
C PHE A 80 5.58 5.90 11.74
N VAL A 81 5.06 6.46 10.65
CA VAL A 81 4.78 7.90 10.55
C VAL A 81 3.33 8.16 10.91
N CYS A 82 3.10 9.03 11.90
CA CYS A 82 1.75 9.42 12.33
C CYS A 82 1.71 10.86 12.83
N SER A 83 0.50 11.44 13.02
CA SER A 83 0.35 12.78 13.59
C SER A 83 0.55 12.76 15.10
N LYS A 84 1.14 13.82 15.68
CA LYS A 84 1.20 14.07 17.15
C LYS A 84 -0.18 14.11 17.82
N LYS A 85 -1.23 14.33 17.02
CA LYS A 85 -2.63 14.32 17.49
C LYS A 85 -3.18 12.90 17.62
N THR A 86 -2.47 11.93 17.09
CA THR A 86 -2.86 10.51 17.17
C THR A 86 -2.60 10.03 18.58
N VAL A 87 -3.64 9.57 19.26
CA VAL A 87 -3.55 9.11 20.65
C VAL A 87 -3.01 7.69 20.67
N SER A 88 -2.09 7.42 21.64
CA SER A 88 -1.62 6.08 22.00
C SER A 88 -0.86 5.35 20.91
N VAL A 89 0.41 5.70 20.75
CA VAL A 89 1.37 4.93 19.92
C VAL A 89 2.25 3.99 20.76
N ASP A 90 2.15 4.06 22.10
CA ASP A 90 3.02 3.31 23.02
C ASP A 90 2.89 1.79 22.91
N HIS A 91 1.75 1.31 22.39
CA HIS A 91 1.48 -0.11 22.21
C HIS A 91 2.08 -0.71 20.93
N ILE A 92 2.58 0.13 20.01
CA ILE A 92 3.00 -0.35 18.68
C ILE A 92 4.29 -1.16 18.78
N GLY A 93 5.25 -0.77 19.62
CA GLY A 93 6.51 -1.49 19.89
C GLY A 93 7.32 -1.86 18.64
N CYS A 94 8.59 -2.17 18.79
CA CYS A 94 9.47 -2.72 17.75
C CYS A 94 9.63 -1.89 16.46
N CYS A 95 9.26 -0.59 16.47
CA CYS A 95 9.45 0.38 15.38
C CYS A 95 9.88 1.74 15.91
N ILE A 96 10.31 2.61 15.00
CA ILE A 96 10.66 4.00 15.30
C ILE A 96 9.46 4.87 14.91
N VAL A 97 8.83 5.50 15.89
CA VAL A 97 7.70 6.42 15.64
C VAL A 97 8.24 7.77 15.21
N ILE A 98 7.75 8.26 14.09
CA ILE A 98 8.06 9.59 13.52
C ILE A 98 6.76 10.37 13.42
N TYR A 99 6.79 11.61 13.85
CA TYR A 99 5.62 12.46 13.73
C TYR A 99 5.64 13.25 12.42
N GLU A 100 4.50 13.27 11.70
CA GLU A 100 4.34 14.05 10.46
C GLU A 100 4.75 15.53 10.65
N GLU A 101 4.46 16.08 11.84
CA GLU A 101 4.78 17.46 12.17
C GLU A 101 6.28 17.74 12.30
N ASP A 102 7.10 16.70 12.47
CA ASP A 102 8.56 16.81 12.57
C ASP A 102 9.25 16.61 11.22
N LEU A 103 8.54 16.14 10.20
CA LEU A 103 9.08 15.97 8.85
C LEU A 103 9.33 17.31 8.14
N LEU A 104 10.34 17.33 7.27
CA LEU A 104 10.56 18.41 6.31
C LEU A 104 9.59 18.22 5.15
N VAL A 105 8.52 19.01 5.13
CA VAL A 105 7.53 18.95 4.06
C VAL A 105 8.15 19.46 2.76
N SER A 106 8.18 18.66 1.72
CA SER A 106 8.73 18.98 0.39
C SER A 106 7.84 19.97 -0.39
N ASP A 107 8.40 20.60 -1.42
CA ASP A 107 7.63 21.50 -2.28
C ASP A 107 6.55 20.73 -3.06
N VAL A 108 6.88 19.52 -3.52
CA VAL A 108 5.92 18.66 -4.22
C VAL A 108 4.71 18.30 -3.33
N HIS A 109 4.92 18.11 -2.03
CA HIS A 109 3.83 17.88 -1.07
C HIS A 109 2.99 19.15 -0.85
N LEU A 110 3.63 20.31 -0.72
CA LEU A 110 2.90 21.59 -0.62
C LEU A 110 2.05 21.86 -1.87
N ASP A 111 2.56 21.56 -3.04
CA ASP A 111 1.80 21.72 -4.29
C ASP A 111 0.60 20.78 -4.34
N PHE A 112 0.75 19.54 -3.87
CA PHE A 112 -0.39 18.65 -3.68
C PHE A 112 -1.46 19.23 -2.74
N LEU A 113 -1.06 19.71 -1.57
CA LEU A 113 -1.99 20.33 -0.61
C LEU A 113 -2.71 21.56 -1.21
N ARG A 114 -1.99 22.39 -1.97
CA ARG A 114 -2.58 23.53 -2.69
C ARG A 114 -3.57 23.08 -3.75
N LYS A 115 -3.25 22.00 -4.48
CA LYS A 115 -4.13 21.41 -5.50
C LYS A 115 -5.42 20.88 -4.85
N VAL A 116 -5.32 20.01 -3.85
CA VAL A 116 -6.50 19.40 -3.23
C VAL A 116 -7.34 20.39 -2.43
N SER A 117 -6.76 21.52 -1.96
CA SER A 117 -7.53 22.59 -1.35
C SER A 117 -8.50 23.29 -2.30
N LYS A 118 -8.33 23.13 -3.61
CA LYS A 118 -9.19 23.66 -4.67
C LYS A 118 -10.13 22.62 -5.27
N MET A 119 -9.93 21.34 -4.95
CA MET A 119 -10.69 20.21 -5.49
C MET A 119 -11.84 19.80 -4.58
N GLN A 120 -12.86 19.17 -5.15
CA GLN A 120 -13.90 18.48 -4.41
C GLN A 120 -13.51 17.01 -4.21
N ILE A 121 -12.57 16.76 -3.32
CA ILE A 121 -12.10 15.41 -2.99
C ILE A 121 -12.60 14.99 -1.60
N THR A 122 -12.99 13.73 -1.44
CA THR A 122 -13.32 13.20 -0.11
C THR A 122 -12.05 13.10 0.75
N LYS A 123 -12.22 13.21 2.08
CA LYS A 123 -11.08 13.08 3.00
C LYS A 123 -10.39 11.72 2.86
N PHE A 124 -11.16 10.67 2.60
CA PHE A 124 -10.62 9.33 2.40
C PHE A 124 -9.62 9.30 1.23
N PHE A 125 -10.03 9.70 0.03
CA PHE A 125 -9.14 9.70 -1.15
C PHE A 125 -7.98 10.68 -1.02
N GLN A 126 -8.19 11.82 -0.35
CA GLN A 126 -7.08 12.72 -0.05
C GLN A 126 -6.01 12.02 0.78
N VAL A 127 -6.40 11.34 1.87
CA VAL A 127 -5.47 10.68 2.80
C VAL A 127 -4.74 9.52 2.14
N THR A 128 -5.44 8.72 1.31
CA THR A 128 -4.82 7.60 0.61
C THR A 128 -3.77 8.04 -0.40
N ILE A 129 -3.93 9.22 -1.02
CA ILE A 129 -2.92 9.79 -1.92
C ILE A 129 -1.83 10.54 -1.13
N GLU A 130 -2.21 11.35 -0.13
CA GLU A 130 -1.28 12.16 0.67
C GLU A 130 -0.19 11.31 1.35
N ARG A 131 -0.50 10.05 1.68
CA ARG A 131 0.47 9.14 2.29
C ARG A 131 1.76 8.98 1.47
N PHE A 132 1.71 9.02 0.14
CA PHE A 132 2.92 8.91 -0.70
C PHE A 132 3.82 10.14 -0.56
N PHE A 133 3.24 11.31 -0.39
CA PHE A 133 3.99 12.54 -0.10
C PHE A 133 4.61 12.48 1.29
N VAL A 134 3.90 11.93 2.28
CA VAL A 134 4.44 11.71 3.63
C VAL A 134 5.59 10.70 3.62
N VAL A 135 5.49 9.62 2.83
CA VAL A 135 6.60 8.67 2.63
C VAL A 135 7.82 9.38 2.05
N TYR A 136 7.63 10.22 1.03
CA TYR A 136 8.72 10.99 0.43
C TYR A 136 9.37 11.96 1.43
N ASP A 137 8.57 12.72 2.17
CA ASP A 137 9.05 13.64 3.19
C ASP A 137 9.85 12.89 4.28
N ALA A 138 9.38 11.69 4.68
CA ALA A 138 10.09 10.83 5.62
C ALA A 138 11.43 10.33 5.04
N MET A 139 11.45 9.86 3.78
CA MET A 139 12.69 9.44 3.10
C MET A 139 13.70 10.59 3.05
N GLN A 140 13.26 11.80 2.70
CA GLN A 140 14.16 12.98 2.66
C GLN A 140 14.65 13.35 4.06
N THR A 141 13.74 13.43 5.03
CA THR A 141 14.07 13.89 6.39
C THR A 141 15.02 12.92 7.09
N LEU A 142 14.85 11.61 6.88
CA LEU A 142 15.60 10.55 7.55
C LEU A 142 16.81 10.05 6.73
N GLY A 143 17.02 10.57 5.51
CA GLY A 143 18.12 10.16 4.63
C GLY A 143 17.99 8.70 4.16
N ILE A 144 16.75 8.23 3.90
CA ILE A 144 16.47 6.86 3.43
C ILE A 144 16.62 6.82 1.91
N ASP A 145 17.47 5.93 1.40
CA ASP A 145 17.73 5.79 -0.04
C ASP A 145 16.61 5.02 -0.75
N SER A 146 16.22 3.87 -0.20
CA SER A 146 15.13 3.01 -0.73
C SER A 146 14.24 2.47 0.38
N CYS A 147 12.98 2.15 0.07
CA CYS A 147 12.10 1.57 1.07
C CYS A 147 11.02 0.63 0.49
N LEU A 148 10.47 -0.21 1.36
CA LEU A 148 9.16 -0.81 1.20
C LEU A 148 8.14 0.05 1.95
N HIS A 149 7.16 0.59 1.24
CA HIS A 149 5.97 1.14 1.87
C HIS A 149 4.89 0.06 1.94
N LEU A 150 4.37 -0.18 3.14
CA LEU A 150 3.28 -1.14 3.38
C LEU A 150 2.06 -0.40 3.92
N GLU A 151 0.87 -0.82 3.52
CA GLU A 151 -0.35 -0.45 4.23
C GLU A 151 -0.39 -1.12 5.60
N ASN A 152 -1.01 -0.47 6.57
CA ASN A 152 -0.98 -0.87 7.98
C ASN A 152 -1.71 -2.20 8.25
N ASP A 153 -2.54 -2.65 7.32
CA ASP A 153 -3.31 -3.89 7.35
C ASP A 153 -2.72 -4.98 6.44
N ASN A 154 -1.41 -4.90 6.21
CA ASN A 154 -0.66 -5.84 5.40
C ASN A 154 0.29 -6.68 6.26
N LEU A 155 0.35 -7.98 6.03
CA LEU A 155 1.28 -8.91 6.66
C LEU A 155 2.35 -9.33 5.66
N LEU A 156 3.63 -9.19 6.02
CA LEU A 156 4.77 -9.56 5.19
C LEU A 156 5.36 -10.89 5.67
N TYR A 157 5.48 -11.89 4.78
CA TYR A 157 5.90 -13.27 5.08
C TYR A 157 7.29 -13.63 4.53
N VAL A 158 8.16 -12.65 4.49
CA VAL A 158 9.54 -12.80 4.00
C VAL A 158 10.45 -11.83 4.73
N CYS A 159 11.74 -12.17 4.82
CA CYS A 159 12.75 -11.22 5.28
C CYS A 159 12.77 -10.00 4.35
N ALA A 160 12.45 -8.82 4.89
CA ALA A 160 12.32 -7.59 4.11
C ALA A 160 13.64 -7.17 3.47
N THR A 161 14.77 -7.31 4.19
CA THR A 161 16.12 -7.03 3.67
C THR A 161 16.44 -7.92 2.47
N ASP A 162 16.13 -9.22 2.53
CA ASP A 162 16.36 -10.14 1.42
C ASP A 162 15.44 -9.84 0.24
N LEU A 163 14.19 -9.50 0.51
CA LEU A 163 13.25 -9.10 -0.54
C LEU A 163 13.73 -7.84 -1.25
N MET A 164 14.08 -6.78 -0.52
CA MET A 164 14.57 -5.53 -1.10
C MET A 164 15.83 -5.74 -1.92
N ARG A 165 16.76 -6.58 -1.45
CA ARG A 165 17.96 -6.95 -2.21
C ARG A 165 17.64 -7.67 -3.53
N ARG A 166 16.57 -8.46 -3.61
CA ARG A 166 16.09 -9.08 -4.85
C ARG A 166 15.40 -8.06 -5.74
N LEU A 167 14.52 -7.23 -5.17
CA LEU A 167 13.80 -6.19 -5.90
C LEU A 167 14.75 -5.16 -6.53
N SER A 168 15.80 -4.76 -5.84
CA SER A 168 16.78 -3.75 -6.32
C SER A 168 17.54 -4.17 -7.58
N LYS A 169 17.62 -5.48 -7.87
CA LYS A 169 18.23 -5.99 -9.09
C LYS A 169 17.31 -5.90 -10.32
N ILE A 170 16.02 -5.73 -10.09
CA ILE A 170 14.97 -5.82 -11.12
C ILE A 170 14.27 -4.46 -11.32
N TYR A 171 13.96 -3.78 -10.22
CA TYR A 171 13.10 -2.60 -10.24
C TYR A 171 13.89 -1.33 -10.03
N TYR A 172 13.86 -0.43 -11.00
CA TYR A 172 14.52 0.88 -10.97
C TYR A 172 13.51 2.04 -10.91
N GLN A 173 12.22 1.74 -10.94
CA GLN A 173 11.09 2.65 -10.75
C GLN A 173 10.23 2.15 -9.59
N ILE A 174 9.28 2.96 -9.12
CA ILE A 174 8.30 2.46 -8.15
C ILE A 174 7.60 1.22 -8.70
N ALA A 175 7.39 0.23 -7.83
CA ALA A 175 6.74 -1.01 -8.21
C ALA A 175 5.62 -1.37 -7.23
N THR A 176 4.42 -1.67 -7.77
CA THR A 176 3.22 -2.02 -7.00
C THR A 176 2.51 -3.21 -7.63
N PRO A 177 1.78 -4.02 -6.85
CA PRO A 177 0.94 -5.06 -7.42
C PRO A 177 -0.27 -4.45 -8.13
N ARG A 178 -0.66 -5.04 -9.26
CA ARG A 178 -1.78 -4.62 -10.08
C ARG A 178 -2.88 -5.68 -10.06
N ALA A 179 -4.10 -5.28 -9.66
CA ALA A 179 -5.23 -6.21 -9.58
C ALA A 179 -5.87 -6.46 -10.95
N TRP A 180 -6.02 -5.39 -11.75
CA TRP A 180 -6.47 -5.44 -13.15
C TRP A 180 -6.08 -4.14 -13.87
N LEU A 181 -6.43 -4.02 -15.16
CA LEU A 181 -6.02 -2.92 -16.04
C LEU A 181 -6.03 -1.52 -15.40
N LYS A 182 -7.07 -1.22 -14.64
CA LYS A 182 -7.30 0.14 -14.11
C LYS A 182 -7.04 0.29 -12.63
N ILE A 183 -6.70 -0.80 -11.92
CA ILE A 183 -6.60 -0.77 -10.46
C ILE A 183 -5.31 -1.46 -9.99
N SER A 184 -4.55 -0.72 -9.20
CA SER A 184 -3.46 -1.22 -8.37
C SER A 184 -3.72 -0.88 -6.91
N TYR A 185 -3.29 -1.74 -6.01
CA TYR A 185 -3.35 -1.46 -4.58
C TYR A 185 -1.93 -1.25 -4.07
N ALA A 186 -1.70 -0.14 -3.39
CA ALA A 186 -0.43 0.11 -2.72
C ALA A 186 -0.30 -0.65 -1.39
N SER A 187 -0.93 -1.82 -1.30
CA SER A 187 -0.78 -2.72 -0.15
C SER A 187 0.70 -2.95 0.19
N ILE A 188 1.51 -3.10 -0.85
CA ILE A 188 2.97 -3.06 -0.80
C ILE A 188 3.48 -2.25 -2.00
N MET A 189 4.43 -1.34 -1.76
CA MET A 189 5.11 -0.57 -2.80
C MET A 189 6.60 -0.62 -2.57
N TYR A 190 7.37 -1.06 -3.57
CA TYR A 190 8.80 -0.91 -3.57
C TYR A 190 9.20 0.43 -4.17
N ILE A 191 10.00 1.20 -3.44
CA ILE A 191 10.50 2.52 -3.82
C ILE A 191 12.02 2.42 -3.90
N PRO A 192 12.61 2.27 -5.10
CA PRO A 192 14.05 2.05 -5.27
C PRO A 192 14.88 3.29 -4.93
N THR A 193 14.34 4.48 -5.14
CA THR A 193 15.02 5.76 -4.85
C THR A 193 14.01 6.86 -4.56
N GLN A 194 14.44 7.89 -3.86
CA GLN A 194 13.65 9.12 -3.67
C GLN A 194 13.23 9.74 -5.01
N LYS A 195 14.09 9.68 -6.04
CA LYS A 195 13.77 10.18 -7.37
C LYS A 195 12.61 9.42 -8.03
N ALA A 196 12.60 8.09 -7.93
CA ALA A 196 11.51 7.28 -8.50
C ALA A 196 10.16 7.61 -7.84
N LEU A 197 10.16 7.89 -6.54
CA LEU A 197 8.95 8.35 -5.86
C LEU A 197 8.58 9.78 -6.28
N MET A 198 9.56 10.69 -6.40
CA MET A 198 9.32 12.06 -6.87
C MET A 198 8.65 12.07 -8.25
N ASP A 199 9.11 11.25 -9.20
CA ASP A 199 8.52 11.15 -10.54
C ASP A 199 7.00 10.78 -10.47
N PHE A 200 6.61 9.94 -9.51
CA PHE A 200 5.20 9.61 -9.28
C PHE A 200 4.44 10.77 -8.62
N LEU A 201 5.03 11.44 -7.64
CA LEU A 201 4.39 12.58 -6.96
C LEU A 201 4.16 13.76 -7.93
N GLU A 202 5.12 14.03 -8.81
CA GLU A 202 4.94 15.01 -9.89
C GLU A 202 3.83 14.60 -10.86
N TYR A 203 3.75 13.31 -11.21
CA TYR A 203 2.65 12.79 -12.02
C TYR A 203 1.28 13.04 -11.35
N ILE A 204 1.16 12.79 -10.04
CA ILE A 204 -0.06 13.10 -9.27
C ILE A 204 -0.39 14.60 -9.35
N ASN A 205 0.60 15.47 -9.22
CA ASN A 205 0.40 16.93 -9.24
C ASN A 205 0.06 17.46 -10.64
N CYS A 206 0.62 16.87 -11.70
CA CYS A 206 0.35 17.26 -13.09
C CYS A 206 -0.94 16.69 -13.65
N GLY A 207 -1.49 15.61 -13.05
CA GLY A 207 -2.69 14.94 -13.54
C GLY A 207 -3.90 15.87 -13.65
N SER A 208 -4.71 15.71 -14.72
CA SER A 208 -5.92 16.49 -14.95
C SER A 208 -6.97 16.21 -13.87
N GLN A 209 -7.83 17.19 -13.58
CA GLN A 209 -8.91 17.08 -12.60
C GLN A 209 -10.05 16.14 -13.05
N ASP A 210 -9.98 15.62 -14.28
CA ASP A 210 -11.05 14.84 -14.92
C ASP A 210 -10.97 13.33 -14.67
N VAL A 211 -9.88 12.86 -14.06
CA VAL A 211 -9.73 11.45 -13.65
C VAL A 211 -10.24 11.29 -12.22
N TYR A 212 -10.91 10.18 -11.92
CA TYR A 212 -11.20 9.80 -10.55
C TYR A 212 -9.90 9.87 -9.74
N PHE A 213 -9.81 10.88 -8.87
CA PHE A 213 -8.58 11.18 -8.16
C PHE A 213 -8.49 10.26 -6.93
N ASN A 214 -8.03 9.04 -7.16
CA ASN A 214 -7.76 8.05 -6.12
C ASN A 214 -6.44 7.31 -6.42
N ASP A 215 -5.80 6.81 -5.39
CA ASP A 215 -4.50 6.14 -5.48
C ASP A 215 -4.57 4.85 -6.32
N MET A 216 -5.68 4.12 -6.25
CA MET A 216 -5.86 2.86 -6.96
C MET A 216 -5.83 3.03 -8.49
N GLU A 217 -6.36 4.13 -9.02
CA GLU A 217 -6.35 4.43 -10.46
C GLU A 217 -5.10 5.21 -10.91
N LEU A 218 -4.53 6.03 -10.02
CA LEU A 218 -3.31 6.80 -10.31
C LEU A 218 -2.09 5.89 -10.50
N LEU A 219 -1.97 4.82 -9.73
CA LEU A 219 -0.84 3.89 -9.80
C LEU A 219 -0.75 3.17 -11.14
N PRO A 220 -1.81 2.46 -11.64
CA PRO A 220 -1.70 1.77 -12.91
C PRO A 220 -1.55 2.74 -14.08
N THR A 221 -2.17 3.92 -14.04
CA THR A 221 -1.99 4.92 -15.11
C THR A 221 -0.56 5.46 -15.14
N HIS A 222 0.10 5.61 -13.98
CA HIS A 222 1.51 5.96 -13.93
C HIS A 222 2.40 4.84 -14.54
N VAL A 223 2.11 3.57 -14.21
CA VAL A 223 2.79 2.41 -14.82
C VAL A 223 2.62 2.42 -16.34
N ASP A 224 1.41 2.69 -16.83
CA ASP A 224 1.10 2.73 -18.26
C ASP A 224 1.84 3.85 -19.01
N THR A 225 2.32 4.89 -18.30
CA THR A 225 3.23 5.90 -18.89
C THR A 225 4.67 5.41 -19.06
N GLY A 226 5.00 4.19 -18.61
CA GLY A 226 6.37 3.65 -18.60
C GLY A 226 7.24 4.19 -17.47
N ARG A 227 6.66 4.88 -16.47
CA ARG A 227 7.40 5.48 -15.34
C ARG A 227 7.25 4.70 -14.03
N GLY A 228 6.50 3.62 -14.04
CA GLY A 228 6.34 2.68 -12.94
C GLY A 228 6.44 1.24 -13.42
N MET A 229 6.52 0.31 -12.50
CA MET A 229 6.62 -1.13 -12.78
C MET A 229 5.56 -1.91 -11.97
N THR A 230 5.26 -3.12 -12.41
CA THR A 230 4.30 -3.99 -11.72
C THR A 230 5.03 -5.09 -10.98
N LEU A 231 4.70 -5.31 -9.70
CA LEU A 231 5.10 -6.49 -8.94
C LEU A 231 4.26 -7.69 -9.39
N PRO A 232 4.83 -8.91 -9.53
CA PRO A 232 4.09 -10.08 -9.99
C PRO A 232 3.00 -10.46 -8.97
N VAL A 233 1.79 -10.63 -9.46
CA VAL A 233 0.63 -11.06 -8.67
C VAL A 233 0.21 -12.48 -8.99
N VAL A 234 0.73 -13.03 -10.09
CA VAL A 234 0.59 -14.42 -10.52
C VAL A 234 1.94 -14.91 -11.06
N PHE A 235 2.03 -16.19 -11.34
CA PHE A 235 3.17 -16.84 -11.97
C PHE A 235 2.88 -17.06 -13.46
N GLU A 236 3.92 -17.21 -14.27
CA GLU A 236 3.81 -17.28 -15.73
C GLU A 236 2.89 -18.40 -16.21
N GLU A 237 2.93 -19.58 -15.55
CA GLU A 237 2.09 -20.71 -15.90
C GLU A 237 0.59 -20.43 -15.72
N TYR A 238 0.23 -19.54 -14.76
CA TYR A 238 -1.15 -19.13 -14.55
C TYR A 238 -1.66 -18.27 -15.69
N SER A 239 -0.89 -17.26 -16.09
CA SER A 239 -1.28 -16.34 -17.16
C SER A 239 -1.47 -17.06 -18.51
N SER A 240 -0.62 -18.03 -18.82
CA SER A 240 -0.71 -18.78 -20.07
C SER A 240 -1.99 -19.61 -20.23
N LYS A 241 -2.62 -20.05 -19.12
CA LYS A 241 -3.80 -20.92 -19.15
C LYS A 241 -5.13 -20.19 -19.07
N TYR A 242 -5.21 -19.15 -18.24
CA TYR A 242 -6.49 -18.52 -17.93
C TYR A 242 -6.77 -17.30 -18.80
N GLY A 243 -5.74 -16.71 -19.43
CA GLY A 243 -5.87 -15.48 -20.20
C GLY A 243 -6.63 -14.40 -19.43
N LEU A 244 -6.57 -13.18 -19.86
CA LEU A 244 -7.42 -12.14 -19.32
C LEU A 244 -8.89 -12.46 -19.68
N LYS A 245 -9.62 -13.11 -18.80
CA LYS A 245 -11.06 -13.16 -18.85
C LYS A 245 -11.59 -11.77 -18.50
N LEU A 246 -11.62 -10.90 -19.48
CA LEU A 246 -12.39 -9.68 -19.39
C LEU A 246 -13.88 -10.05 -19.40
N LEU A 247 -14.51 -9.98 -18.25
CA LEU A 247 -15.84 -10.49 -17.97
C LEU A 247 -16.97 -9.72 -18.64
N ASN A 248 -16.70 -8.62 -19.35
CA ASN A 248 -17.74 -7.75 -19.89
C ASN A 248 -17.76 -7.63 -21.41
N GLY A 249 -17.53 -8.72 -22.17
CA GLY A 249 -17.84 -8.75 -23.60
C GLY A 249 -16.95 -7.91 -24.55
N ASP A 250 -16.31 -6.92 -24.03
CA ASP A 250 -15.29 -6.12 -24.73
C ASP A 250 -13.95 -6.82 -24.59
N GLY A 251 -13.66 -7.84 -25.36
CA GLY A 251 -12.41 -8.62 -25.28
C GLY A 251 -11.16 -7.78 -24.98
N PRO A 252 -10.02 -8.36 -24.58
CA PRO A 252 -8.85 -7.63 -24.11
C PRO A 252 -8.53 -6.50 -25.09
N LYS A 253 -8.63 -5.26 -24.63
CA LYS A 253 -8.08 -4.15 -25.40
C LYS A 253 -6.62 -4.50 -25.63
N LYS A 254 -6.15 -4.50 -26.86
CA LYS A 254 -4.85 -4.96 -27.36
C LYS A 254 -3.59 -4.48 -26.59
N THR A 255 -3.75 -3.77 -25.50
CA THR A 255 -2.69 -3.11 -24.72
C THR A 255 -2.31 -3.85 -23.44
N GLU A 256 -3.11 -4.80 -22.93
CA GLU A 256 -2.72 -5.60 -21.77
C GLU A 256 -1.89 -6.80 -22.20
N LYS A 257 -0.71 -6.89 -21.63
CA LYS A 257 0.13 -8.07 -21.75
C LYS A 257 -0.04 -8.90 -20.48
N GLU A 258 -0.33 -10.19 -20.65
CA GLU A 258 -0.37 -11.14 -19.51
C GLU A 258 0.91 -11.10 -18.68
N SER A 259 2.06 -10.85 -19.37
CA SER A 259 3.35 -10.64 -18.73
C SER A 259 3.36 -9.53 -17.68
N ASP A 260 2.49 -8.51 -17.77
CA ASP A 260 2.47 -7.40 -16.82
C ASP A 260 2.06 -7.84 -15.40
N TYR A 261 1.41 -9.00 -15.27
CA TYR A 261 0.97 -9.57 -13.99
C TYR A 261 1.89 -10.68 -13.45
N SER A 262 2.74 -11.27 -14.27
CA SER A 262 3.60 -12.41 -13.91
C SER A 262 5.09 -12.15 -14.05
N ASN A 263 5.49 -11.01 -14.66
CA ASN A 263 6.90 -10.68 -14.87
C ASN A 263 7.71 -10.81 -13.57
N PHE A 264 8.85 -11.49 -13.68
CA PHE A 264 9.81 -11.70 -12.60
C PHE A 264 9.31 -12.59 -11.44
N SER A 265 8.17 -13.26 -11.57
CA SER A 265 7.69 -14.18 -10.53
C SER A 265 8.65 -15.37 -10.29
N LYS A 266 9.39 -15.80 -11.33
CA LYS A 266 10.43 -16.84 -11.21
C LYS A 266 11.69 -16.32 -10.53
N GLU A 267 12.17 -15.16 -10.92
CA GLU A 267 13.37 -14.53 -10.34
C GLU A 267 13.18 -14.16 -8.88
N LEU A 268 11.95 -13.79 -8.52
CA LEU A 268 11.59 -13.49 -7.15
C LEU A 268 11.20 -14.75 -6.35
N GLU A 269 10.91 -15.87 -7.02
CA GLU A 269 10.45 -17.12 -6.42
C GLU A 269 9.16 -16.95 -5.62
N GLY A 270 8.25 -16.06 -6.08
CA GLY A 270 7.00 -15.78 -5.40
C GLY A 270 6.20 -14.64 -6.04
N ILE A 271 5.07 -14.37 -5.43
CA ILE A 271 4.09 -13.38 -5.88
C ILE A 271 3.66 -12.45 -4.74
N PHE A 272 3.04 -11.33 -5.12
CA PHE A 272 2.50 -10.34 -4.21
C PHE A 272 0.97 -10.35 -4.24
N ASP A 273 0.36 -10.15 -3.08
CA ASP A 273 -1.09 -9.95 -3.01
C ASP A 273 -1.45 -8.51 -3.37
N CYS A 274 -2.33 -8.38 -4.36
CA CYS A 274 -2.92 -7.11 -4.78
C CYS A 274 -4.33 -6.91 -4.19
N ALA A 275 -4.55 -7.27 -2.93
CA ALA A 275 -5.84 -7.32 -2.27
C ALA A 275 -6.84 -8.31 -2.93
N CYS A 276 -6.32 -9.35 -3.59
CA CYS A 276 -7.15 -10.37 -4.23
C CYS A 276 -7.14 -11.71 -3.48
N LEU A 277 -6.15 -11.94 -2.61
CA LEU A 277 -6.03 -13.13 -1.78
C LEU A 277 -6.38 -12.83 -0.33
N GLY A 278 -5.67 -11.91 0.31
CA GLY A 278 -5.84 -11.56 1.72
C GLY A 278 -7.20 -10.93 2.02
N GLN A 279 -7.82 -10.28 1.05
CA GLN A 279 -9.16 -9.71 1.18
C GLN A 279 -10.21 -10.75 1.57
N TYR A 280 -10.06 -12.00 1.13
CA TYR A 280 -11.05 -13.06 1.34
C TYR A 280 -10.74 -13.96 2.52
N LEU A 281 -9.61 -13.76 3.18
CA LEU A 281 -9.31 -14.46 4.41
C LEU A 281 -10.22 -13.99 5.54
N ASP A 282 -10.72 -14.96 6.32
CA ASP A 282 -11.68 -14.76 7.40
C ASP A 282 -13.11 -14.44 6.97
N GLY A 283 -13.36 -14.44 5.69
CA GLY A 283 -14.71 -14.44 5.14
C GLY A 283 -15.53 -13.16 5.35
N CYS A 284 -14.95 -12.06 5.86
CA CYS A 284 -15.71 -10.84 6.14
C CYS A 284 -14.94 -9.58 5.77
N ASP A 285 -15.60 -8.67 5.06
CA ASP A 285 -15.20 -7.27 4.96
C ASP A 285 -15.98 -6.45 5.99
N PHE A 286 -15.44 -6.31 7.19
CA PHE A 286 -16.10 -5.63 8.30
C PHE A 286 -16.34 -4.13 8.06
N ILE A 287 -15.59 -3.51 7.17
CA ILE A 287 -15.66 -2.07 6.96
C ILE A 287 -16.82 -1.70 6.03
N TYR A 288 -16.95 -2.45 4.94
CA TYR A 288 -17.91 -2.11 3.88
C TYR A 288 -19.11 -3.04 3.83
N HIS A 289 -18.97 -4.28 4.30
CA HIS A 289 -20.00 -5.31 4.26
C HIS A 289 -19.96 -6.18 5.52
N PRO A 290 -20.26 -5.63 6.72
CA PRO A 290 -20.17 -6.36 7.98
C PRO A 290 -21.01 -7.63 8.03
N ASP A 291 -22.09 -7.69 7.23
CA ASP A 291 -23.03 -8.82 7.19
C ASP A 291 -22.75 -9.81 6.06
N LYS A 292 -21.76 -9.54 5.22
CA LYS A 292 -21.42 -10.42 4.09
C LYS A 292 -20.12 -11.14 4.39
N ARG A 293 -20.19 -12.46 4.49
CA ARG A 293 -18.99 -13.29 4.31
C ARG A 293 -18.33 -12.87 3.02
N ALA A 294 -16.99 -12.93 2.96
CA ALA A 294 -16.19 -12.53 1.82
C ALA A 294 -16.70 -13.14 0.51
N GLY A 295 -17.70 -12.56 0.00
CA GLY A 295 -18.29 -12.91 -1.27
C GLY A 295 -18.13 -11.79 -2.29
N TYR A 296 -17.48 -10.70 -1.93
CA TYR A 296 -17.12 -9.67 -2.89
C TYR A 296 -15.85 -10.11 -3.64
N ILE A 297 -16.08 -11.02 -4.58
CA ILE A 297 -15.09 -11.31 -5.58
C ILE A 297 -15.15 -10.13 -6.54
N ASN A 298 -14.04 -9.42 -6.66
CA ASN A 298 -13.93 -8.45 -7.71
C ASN A 298 -13.80 -9.23 -9.03
N GLU A 299 -14.91 -9.32 -9.76
CA GLU A 299 -14.96 -10.06 -11.02
C GLU A 299 -14.03 -9.49 -12.10
N GLU A 300 -13.57 -8.26 -11.92
CA GLU A 300 -12.60 -7.62 -12.81
C GLU A 300 -11.14 -7.92 -12.41
N ALA A 301 -10.90 -8.47 -11.21
CA ALA A 301 -9.55 -8.80 -10.78
C ALA A 301 -8.96 -9.94 -11.63
N TYR A 302 -7.67 -9.82 -11.96
CA TYR A 302 -6.95 -10.85 -12.70
C TYR A 302 -6.84 -12.17 -11.93
N ILE A 303 -6.78 -12.10 -10.59
CA ILE A 303 -6.78 -13.27 -9.71
C ILE A 303 -8.18 -13.51 -9.18
N ASP A 304 -8.65 -14.74 -9.33
CA ASP A 304 -9.80 -15.26 -8.61
C ASP A 304 -9.30 -16.14 -7.44
N ALA A 305 -9.43 -15.63 -6.20
CA ALA A 305 -9.00 -16.35 -5.00
C ALA A 305 -9.63 -17.73 -4.83
N ARG A 306 -10.81 -17.99 -5.44
CA ARG A 306 -11.45 -19.31 -5.43
C ARG A 306 -10.64 -20.37 -6.19
N ASN A 307 -9.88 -19.92 -7.20
CA ASN A 307 -9.05 -20.79 -8.04
C ASN A 307 -7.61 -20.90 -7.53
N LEU A 308 -7.23 -20.05 -6.58
CA LEU A 308 -5.92 -20.03 -5.96
C LEU A 308 -6.05 -19.97 -4.41
N PRO A 309 -6.57 -21.02 -3.79
CA PRO A 309 -6.69 -21.07 -2.34
C PRO A 309 -5.30 -20.99 -1.70
N ILE A 310 -5.22 -20.24 -0.60
CA ILE A 310 -4.00 -20.16 0.20
C ILE A 310 -3.85 -21.46 0.99
N SER A 311 -2.67 -22.06 0.90
CA SER A 311 -2.19 -23.12 1.78
C SER A 311 -1.09 -22.59 2.69
N TRP A 312 -1.07 -23.00 3.94
CA TRP A 312 -0.07 -22.58 4.91
C TRP A 312 0.99 -23.65 5.07
N VAL A 313 2.24 -23.29 4.90
CA VAL A 313 3.38 -24.21 5.04
C VAL A 313 4.21 -23.76 6.25
N LYS A 314 4.56 -24.68 7.11
CA LYS A 314 5.41 -24.39 8.27
C LYS A 314 6.88 -24.45 7.88
N GLU A 315 7.56 -23.30 7.95
CA GLU A 315 8.99 -23.12 7.70
C GLU A 315 9.64 -22.53 8.95
N ASP A 316 10.68 -23.15 9.49
CA ASP A 316 11.42 -22.67 10.67
C ASP A 316 10.49 -22.24 11.83
N ASN A 317 9.43 -23.02 12.08
CA ASN A 317 8.35 -22.75 13.05
C ASN A 317 7.43 -21.56 12.75
N LEU A 318 7.49 -20.97 11.58
CA LEU A 318 6.61 -19.91 11.10
C LEU A 318 5.70 -20.44 9.99
N TYR A 319 4.42 -20.05 10.01
CA TYR A 319 3.50 -20.34 8.91
C TYR A 319 3.67 -19.32 7.80
N VAL A 320 3.85 -19.81 6.56
CA VAL A 320 4.03 -19.01 5.36
C VAL A 320 2.95 -19.34 4.35
N PRO A 321 2.29 -18.34 3.74
CA PRO A 321 1.25 -18.57 2.77
C PRO A 321 1.82 -18.95 1.40
N TYR A 322 1.21 -19.96 0.80
CA TYR A 322 1.47 -20.44 -0.54
C TYR A 322 0.15 -20.55 -1.32
N VAL A 323 0.22 -20.36 -2.61
CA VAL A 323 -0.81 -20.81 -3.54
C VAL A 323 -0.28 -22.00 -4.34
N GLU A 324 -1.14 -22.98 -4.59
CA GLU A 324 -0.76 -24.17 -5.34
C GLU A 324 -1.40 -24.13 -6.73
N TYR A 325 -0.58 -24.42 -7.75
CA TYR A 325 -1.03 -24.49 -9.11
C TYR A 325 -0.21 -25.50 -9.91
N CYS A 326 -0.87 -26.41 -10.64
CA CYS A 326 -0.22 -27.46 -11.42
C CYS A 326 0.85 -28.24 -10.62
N GLN A 327 0.54 -28.60 -9.37
CA GLN A 327 1.42 -29.32 -8.44
C GLN A 327 2.69 -28.56 -8.03
N LYS A 328 2.76 -27.24 -8.30
CA LYS A 328 3.82 -26.37 -7.82
C LYS A 328 3.25 -25.43 -6.77
N LYS A 329 4.07 -25.13 -5.75
CA LYS A 329 3.75 -24.15 -4.72
C LYS A 329 4.49 -22.85 -5.00
N TYR A 330 3.78 -21.75 -4.92
CA TYR A 330 4.30 -20.40 -5.11
C TYR A 330 4.11 -19.60 -3.83
N ARG A 331 5.19 -19.06 -3.29
CA ARG A 331 5.18 -18.26 -2.08
C ARG A 331 4.42 -16.97 -2.30
N VAL A 332 3.59 -16.58 -1.34
CA VAL A 332 2.91 -15.28 -1.31
C VAL A 332 3.66 -14.40 -0.32
N PHE A 333 4.27 -13.31 -0.79
CA PHE A 333 5.15 -12.48 0.03
C PHE A 333 4.40 -11.62 1.03
N ASN A 334 3.17 -11.21 0.72
CA ASN A 334 2.34 -10.39 1.59
C ASN A 334 0.87 -10.76 1.45
N LEU A 335 0.08 -10.45 2.47
CA LEU A 335 -1.38 -10.56 2.43
C LEU A 335 -2.00 -9.27 2.96
N HIS A 336 -2.89 -8.68 2.19
CA HIS A 336 -3.63 -7.49 2.56
C HIS A 336 -4.97 -7.91 3.22
N ILE A 337 -5.04 -7.84 4.54
CA ILE A 337 -6.11 -8.42 5.35
C ILE A 337 -7.25 -7.42 5.56
N HIS A 338 -8.29 -7.49 4.75
CA HIS A 338 -9.43 -6.57 4.83
C HIS A 338 -10.29 -6.75 6.08
N SER A 339 -10.34 -7.95 6.66
CA SER A 339 -11.04 -8.19 7.93
C SER A 339 -10.45 -7.41 9.10
N LYS A 340 -9.21 -6.87 8.95
CA LYS A 340 -8.44 -6.20 10.00
C LYS A 340 -8.10 -7.09 11.21
N ARG A 341 -8.36 -8.40 11.13
CA ARG A 341 -8.00 -9.38 12.16
C ARG A 341 -6.63 -10.02 11.85
N LEU A 342 -5.61 -9.17 11.72
CA LEU A 342 -4.28 -9.56 11.29
C LEU A 342 -3.68 -10.66 12.21
N GLY A 343 -3.95 -10.57 13.50
CA GLY A 343 -3.44 -11.55 14.48
C GLY A 343 -3.76 -13.00 14.14
N LEU A 344 -4.91 -13.26 13.47
CA LEU A 344 -5.28 -14.61 13.05
C LEU A 344 -4.41 -15.19 11.92
N PHE A 345 -3.71 -14.33 11.19
CA PHE A 345 -2.92 -14.69 10.01
C PHE A 345 -1.43 -14.42 10.22
N ARG A 346 -0.99 -14.11 11.43
CA ARG A 346 0.42 -13.98 11.75
C ARG A 346 1.11 -15.35 11.71
N SER A 347 2.33 -15.37 11.24
CA SER A 347 3.12 -16.60 11.07
C SER A 347 3.38 -17.38 12.35
N ASP A 348 3.22 -16.77 13.53
CA ASP A 348 3.32 -17.40 14.85
C ASP A 348 1.95 -17.84 15.43
N CYS A 349 0.85 -17.67 14.69
CA CYS A 349 -0.48 -18.06 15.12
C CYS A 349 -0.72 -19.57 14.91
N GLU A 350 -0.92 -20.33 15.98
CA GLU A 350 -1.13 -21.77 15.90
C GLU A 350 -2.47 -22.16 15.26
N GLU A 351 -3.46 -21.27 15.28
CA GLU A 351 -4.78 -21.52 14.70
C GLU A 351 -4.75 -21.66 13.17
N ILE A 352 -3.74 -21.06 12.51
CA ILE A 352 -3.51 -21.22 11.07
C ILE A 352 -3.34 -22.69 10.69
N GLY A 353 -2.57 -23.45 11.49
CA GLY A 353 -2.32 -24.86 11.24
C GLY A 353 -3.53 -25.79 11.41
N ASN A 354 -4.60 -25.32 12.06
CA ASN A 354 -5.81 -26.10 12.29
C ASN A 354 -6.89 -25.88 11.21
N ASN A 355 -6.71 -24.89 10.35
CA ASN A 355 -7.64 -24.52 9.28
C ASN A 355 -7.15 -24.94 7.88
N THR A 356 -6.06 -25.69 7.81
CA THR A 356 -5.52 -26.35 6.62
C THR A 356 -5.89 -27.81 6.65
#